data_023eb1fdbca77aa05c35af6b4f3a3744
#
_entry.id   023eb1fdbca77aa05c35af6b4f3a3744
#
_cell.length_a   1.000
_cell.length_b   1.000
_cell.length_c   1.000
_cell.angle_alpha   90.00
_cell.angle_beta   90.00
_cell.angle_gamma   90.00
#
_symmetry.space_group_name_H-M   'P 1'
#
loop_
_entity.id
_entity.type
_entity.pdbx_description
1 polymer ?
#
loop_
_entity_poly.entity_id
_entity_poly.type
_entity_poly.pdbx_seq_one_letter_code
_entity_poly.pdbx_strand_id
1 'polypeptide(L)'
;MPAIHTPESMRQRLVRRNEMVPCKSAFIDTHTPGSHLKDNFSIIGPGVTENTEQVVNIREPHGFNIGAAGQPPRIKNSLHNHFTAEVFMIHEGSFEIYWGLQGENRVTLHEGDVVSIPTHCFRGFENVGADYGFLFTVLGGDDTGGVEWAPQVFEAAEAHGLVLLEEHGVWDTKQKPLPEGAKRVKTLTLEEEAGYDNYSQAEMARQICYAGQRHPASGHPLQAGDFGPIQLYAMIASQNAAIPGGDGFVLLLHEAKPSGGYQAHTRPEKEVLICHRGQWQVDWSAEGQSGRFTLKTGDIFSLPGKVSRRLECVGSEKGYLFSVISGDALADPQWLSE
;
A
#
# COMPACT_ATOMS: atom_id res chain seq x y z
N MET A 1 24.74 -11.01 -15.10
CA MET A 1 25.66 -10.17 -14.31
C MET A 1 24.85 -9.66 -13.13
N PRO A 2 25.41 -9.58 -11.91
CA PRO A 2 24.71 -8.94 -10.80
C PRO A 2 24.39 -7.50 -11.19
N ALA A 3 23.22 -7.02 -10.77
CA ALA A 3 22.80 -5.65 -11.02
C ALA A 3 23.76 -4.70 -10.28
N ILE A 4 24.43 -3.82 -11.00
CA ILE A 4 25.30 -2.81 -10.41
C ILE A 4 24.42 -1.67 -9.89
N HIS A 5 24.45 -1.44 -8.58
CA HIS A 5 23.73 -0.34 -7.96
C HIS A 5 24.54 0.96 -8.13
N THR A 6 24.18 1.75 -9.14
CA THR A 6 24.75 3.07 -9.38
C THR A 6 23.88 4.18 -8.77
N PRO A 7 24.40 5.40 -8.54
CA PRO A 7 23.58 6.53 -8.13
C PRO A 7 22.37 6.77 -9.04
N GLU A 8 22.52 6.57 -10.34
CA GLU A 8 21.43 6.71 -11.31
C GLU A 8 20.37 5.60 -11.15
N SER A 9 20.76 4.32 -11.07
CA SER A 9 19.84 3.21 -10.87
C SER A 9 19.12 3.31 -9.53
N MET A 10 19.79 3.79 -8.49
CA MET A 10 19.16 4.02 -7.17
C MET A 10 18.23 5.24 -7.20
N ARG A 11 18.51 6.28 -7.99
CA ARG A 11 17.58 7.40 -8.18
C ARG A 11 16.27 6.95 -8.84
N GLN A 12 16.30 6.01 -9.74
CA GLN A 12 15.11 5.44 -10.39
C GLN A 12 14.21 4.64 -9.40
N ARG A 13 14.74 4.29 -8.23
CA ARG A 13 14.02 3.63 -7.14
C ARG A 13 13.38 4.61 -6.16
N LEU A 14 13.63 5.91 -6.33
CA LEU A 14 13.04 6.97 -5.54
C LEU A 14 11.87 7.57 -6.31
N VAL A 15 10.66 7.38 -5.81
CA VAL A 15 9.42 7.96 -6.35
C VAL A 15 9.02 9.14 -5.46
N ARG A 16 9.07 10.34 -6.01
CA ARG A 16 8.60 11.54 -5.32
C ARG A 16 7.07 11.59 -5.33
N ARG A 17 6.48 12.17 -4.30
CA ARG A 17 5.02 12.33 -4.21
C ARG A 17 4.43 13.00 -5.45
N ASN A 18 5.11 13.99 -6.00
CA ASN A 18 4.71 14.73 -7.21
C ASN A 18 5.11 14.04 -8.54
N GLU A 19 5.84 12.94 -8.50
CA GLU A 19 6.18 12.10 -9.67
C GLU A 19 5.19 10.93 -9.85
N MET A 20 4.28 10.74 -8.90
CA MET A 20 3.22 9.73 -9.02
C MET A 20 2.18 10.18 -10.04
N VAL A 21 1.84 9.29 -10.97
CA VAL A 21 0.90 9.57 -12.05
C VAL A 21 -0.45 8.92 -11.73
N PRO A 22 -1.51 9.70 -11.49
CA PRO A 22 -2.83 9.16 -11.21
C PRO A 22 -3.46 8.55 -12.45
N CYS A 23 -4.08 7.39 -12.30
CA CYS A 23 -5.00 6.81 -13.27
C CYS A 23 -6.44 7.02 -12.79
N LYS A 24 -7.22 7.78 -13.56
CA LYS A 24 -8.62 8.07 -13.24
C LYS A 24 -9.59 7.02 -13.76
N SER A 25 -9.11 6.12 -14.61
CA SER A 25 -9.87 5.03 -15.25
C SER A 25 -9.30 3.65 -14.89
N ALA A 26 -8.78 3.51 -13.68
CA ALA A 26 -8.13 2.28 -13.23
C ALA A 26 -9.11 1.11 -13.09
N PHE A 27 -10.38 1.39 -12.81
CA PHE A 27 -11.37 0.41 -12.35
C PHE A 27 -12.74 0.62 -13.00
N ILE A 28 -13.55 -0.45 -13.04
CA ILE A 28 -14.88 -0.46 -13.65
C ILE A 28 -15.84 0.57 -13.02
N ASP A 29 -15.68 0.92 -11.75
CA ASP A 29 -16.54 1.88 -11.05
C ASP A 29 -16.23 3.36 -11.34
N THR A 30 -15.28 3.64 -12.22
CA THR A 30 -14.78 4.99 -12.52
C THR A 30 -15.84 5.99 -12.97
N HIS A 31 -16.91 5.56 -13.65
CA HIS A 31 -18.02 6.44 -14.05
C HIS A 31 -19.20 6.41 -13.08
N THR A 32 -19.12 5.60 -12.04
CA THR A 32 -20.20 5.48 -11.06
C THR A 32 -20.22 6.70 -10.14
N PRO A 33 -21.38 7.31 -9.88
CA PRO A 33 -21.49 8.42 -8.93
C PRO A 33 -20.88 8.07 -7.56
N GLY A 34 -20.03 8.96 -7.05
CA GLY A 34 -19.26 8.74 -5.82
C GLY A 34 -17.91 8.08 -6.03
N SER A 35 -17.60 7.49 -7.21
CA SER A 35 -16.29 6.89 -7.50
C SER A 35 -15.53 7.61 -8.63
N HIS A 36 -16.17 8.51 -9.34
CA HIS A 36 -15.71 9.14 -10.60
C HIS A 36 -14.57 10.17 -10.45
N LEU A 37 -14.20 10.56 -9.24
CA LEU A 37 -13.13 11.53 -8.97
C LEU A 37 -11.95 10.95 -8.20
N LYS A 38 -11.86 9.63 -8.08
CA LYS A 38 -10.74 8.99 -7.41
C LYS A 38 -9.49 8.97 -8.30
N ASP A 39 -8.35 9.16 -7.68
CA ASP A 39 -7.03 8.98 -8.27
C ASP A 39 -6.44 7.65 -7.77
N ASN A 40 -6.01 6.77 -8.68
CA ASN A 40 -5.38 5.50 -8.33
C ASN A 40 -3.94 5.49 -8.82
N PHE A 41 -3.02 4.98 -8.01
CA PHE A 41 -1.60 4.98 -8.32
C PHE A 41 -1.05 3.56 -8.19
N SER A 42 -0.23 3.12 -9.15
CA SER A 42 0.60 1.90 -9.06
C SER A 42 2.05 2.33 -8.88
N ILE A 43 2.61 2.07 -7.70
CA ILE A 43 3.92 2.57 -7.32
C ILE A 43 4.95 1.45 -7.38
N ILE A 44 4.70 0.33 -6.72
CA ILE A 44 5.50 -0.89 -6.78
C ILE A 44 4.61 -1.98 -7.38
N GLY A 45 4.98 -2.50 -8.53
CA GLY A 45 4.17 -3.47 -9.26
C GLY A 45 2.88 -2.89 -9.84
N PRO A 46 2.16 -3.64 -10.66
CA PRO A 46 0.92 -3.19 -11.30
C PRO A 46 -0.25 -3.09 -10.30
N GLY A 47 -0.18 -3.79 -9.17
CA GLY A 47 -1.32 -3.92 -8.26
C GLY A 47 -2.47 -4.66 -8.91
N VAL A 48 -3.68 -4.14 -8.73
CA VAL A 48 -4.94 -4.75 -9.19
C VAL A 48 -5.65 -3.91 -10.27
N THR A 49 -4.93 -3.00 -10.93
CA THR A 49 -5.55 -2.13 -11.95
C THR A 49 -6.15 -2.94 -13.10
N GLU A 50 -7.32 -2.54 -13.56
CA GLU A 50 -8.00 -3.09 -14.74
C GLU A 50 -7.67 -2.27 -16.01
N ASN A 51 -6.80 -1.27 -15.89
CA ASN A 51 -6.35 -0.43 -17.00
C ASN A 51 -4.89 -0.75 -17.35
N THR A 52 -4.67 -1.33 -18.51
CA THR A 52 -3.35 -1.73 -19.01
C THR A 52 -2.41 -0.55 -19.30
N GLU A 53 -2.93 0.66 -19.43
CA GLU A 53 -2.15 1.88 -19.69
C GLU A 53 -1.74 2.61 -18.39
N GLN A 54 -2.10 2.08 -17.23
CA GLN A 54 -1.71 2.69 -15.96
C GLN A 54 -0.19 2.71 -15.80
N VAL A 55 0.34 3.87 -15.44
CA VAL A 55 1.76 4.04 -15.15
C VAL A 55 2.13 3.31 -13.88
N VAL A 56 3.15 2.46 -13.94
CA VAL A 56 3.76 1.78 -12.80
C VAL A 56 5.17 2.37 -12.61
N ASN A 57 5.44 2.98 -11.46
CA ASN A 57 6.72 3.63 -11.22
C ASN A 57 7.88 2.63 -11.14
N ILE A 58 7.73 1.55 -10.39
CA ILE A 58 8.75 0.51 -10.22
C ILE A 58 8.11 -0.86 -10.53
N ARG A 59 8.57 -1.49 -11.60
CA ARG A 59 8.03 -2.78 -12.09
C ARG A 59 8.76 -4.00 -11.53
N GLU A 60 9.89 -3.80 -10.88
CA GLU A 60 10.65 -4.91 -10.29
C GLU A 60 9.82 -5.60 -9.19
N PRO A 61 9.69 -6.95 -9.23
CA PRO A 61 8.98 -7.72 -8.21
C PRO A 61 9.59 -7.52 -6.81
N HIS A 62 8.74 -7.36 -5.80
CA HIS A 62 9.14 -7.15 -4.40
C HIS A 62 8.58 -8.21 -3.45
N GLY A 63 7.77 -9.17 -3.93
CA GLY A 63 6.97 -10.06 -3.10
C GLY A 63 5.70 -9.41 -2.55
N PHE A 64 5.47 -8.15 -2.93
CA PHE A 64 4.26 -7.37 -2.65
C PHE A 64 4.12 -6.23 -3.67
N ASN A 65 2.93 -5.68 -3.76
CA ASN A 65 2.66 -4.48 -4.55
C ASN A 65 2.34 -3.30 -3.62
N ILE A 66 2.69 -2.08 -4.04
CA ILE A 66 2.28 -0.85 -3.36
C ILE A 66 1.54 0.04 -4.34
N GLY A 67 0.32 0.36 -3.98
CA GLY A 67 -0.51 1.35 -4.64
C GLY A 67 -0.84 2.52 -3.72
N ALA A 68 -1.64 3.43 -4.23
CA ALA A 68 -2.25 4.47 -3.43
C ALA A 68 -3.60 4.90 -4.03
N ALA A 69 -4.46 5.44 -3.19
CA ALA A 69 -5.70 6.08 -3.60
C ALA A 69 -5.75 7.51 -3.05
N GLY A 70 -6.06 8.46 -3.94
CA GLY A 70 -6.34 9.84 -3.59
C GLY A 70 -7.80 10.17 -3.90
N GLN A 71 -8.50 10.77 -2.95
CA GLN A 71 -9.94 11.00 -3.06
C GLN A 71 -10.35 12.36 -2.51
N PRO A 72 -11.07 13.18 -3.30
CA PRO A 72 -11.83 14.32 -2.75
C PRO A 72 -12.84 13.85 -1.67
N PRO A 73 -13.38 14.76 -0.86
CA PRO A 73 -14.44 14.44 0.09
C PRO A 73 -15.62 13.72 -0.56
N ARG A 74 -16.14 12.71 0.11
CA ARG A 74 -17.29 11.88 -0.32
C ARG A 74 -17.04 11.05 -1.58
N ILE A 75 -15.80 10.89 -1.98
CA ILE A 75 -15.41 9.95 -3.04
C ILE A 75 -15.00 8.63 -2.39
N LYS A 76 -15.42 7.55 -3.03
CA LYS A 76 -15.25 6.18 -2.54
C LYS A 76 -14.58 5.27 -3.57
N ASN A 77 -13.99 4.20 -3.10
CA ASN A 77 -13.72 2.99 -3.87
C ASN A 77 -14.82 1.97 -3.58
N SER A 78 -15.46 1.45 -4.62
CA SER A 78 -16.66 0.61 -4.49
C SER A 78 -16.33 -0.75 -3.85
N LEU A 79 -17.37 -1.48 -3.44
CA LEU A 79 -17.26 -2.74 -2.74
C LEU A 79 -16.63 -3.83 -3.64
N HIS A 80 -15.51 -4.39 -3.19
CA HIS A 80 -14.72 -5.36 -3.93
C HIS A 80 -13.97 -6.30 -2.99
N ASN A 81 -13.45 -7.38 -3.54
CA ASN A 81 -12.58 -8.33 -2.86
C ASN A 81 -11.25 -8.50 -3.59
N HIS A 82 -10.23 -8.96 -2.87
CA HIS A 82 -8.93 -9.38 -3.42
C HIS A 82 -8.57 -10.79 -2.96
N PHE A 83 -7.77 -11.47 -3.77
CA PHE A 83 -7.28 -12.83 -3.49
C PHE A 83 -6.04 -12.83 -2.60
N THR A 84 -5.45 -11.65 -2.36
CA THR A 84 -4.33 -11.41 -1.45
C THR A 84 -4.76 -10.45 -0.34
N ALA A 85 -4.07 -10.49 0.80
CA ALA A 85 -4.29 -9.51 1.85
C ALA A 85 -4.05 -8.10 1.34
N GLU A 86 -4.85 -7.16 1.79
CA GLU A 86 -4.73 -5.75 1.48
C GLU A 86 -4.61 -4.92 2.76
N VAL A 87 -3.57 -4.11 2.82
CA VAL A 87 -3.33 -3.21 3.95
C VAL A 87 -3.55 -1.78 3.50
N PHE A 88 -4.37 -1.02 4.25
CA PHE A 88 -4.48 0.42 4.09
C PHE A 88 -3.69 1.14 5.17
N MET A 89 -2.87 2.10 4.74
CA MET A 89 -2.15 3.04 5.60
C MET A 89 -2.71 4.43 5.33
N ILE A 90 -3.45 5.00 6.27
CA ILE A 90 -4.04 6.33 6.11
C ILE A 90 -2.92 7.37 6.17
N HIS A 91 -2.65 8.02 5.05
CA HIS A 91 -1.55 8.97 4.93
C HIS A 91 -1.99 10.42 5.19
N GLU A 92 -3.13 10.81 4.63
CA GLU A 92 -3.72 12.14 4.80
C GLU A 92 -5.24 12.02 4.89
N GLY A 93 -5.86 12.72 5.82
CA GLY A 93 -7.31 12.81 5.96
C GLY A 93 -7.93 11.71 6.82
N SER A 94 -9.19 11.43 6.56
CA SER A 94 -9.99 10.43 7.29
C SER A 94 -10.80 9.59 6.32
N PHE A 95 -10.72 8.28 6.48
CA PHE A 95 -11.40 7.33 5.63
C PHE A 95 -12.36 6.46 6.43
N GLU A 96 -13.58 6.29 5.93
CA GLU A 96 -14.46 5.22 6.37
C GLU A 96 -14.15 3.97 5.56
N ILE A 97 -13.69 2.92 6.23
CA ILE A 97 -13.54 1.59 5.66
C ILE A 97 -14.84 0.85 5.92
N TYR A 98 -15.44 0.29 4.89
CA TYR A 98 -16.67 -0.49 5.02
C TYR A 98 -16.48 -1.89 4.45
N TRP A 99 -17.13 -2.89 5.07
CA TRP A 99 -16.99 -4.29 4.67
C TRP A 99 -18.28 -5.08 4.92
N GLY A 100 -18.30 -6.31 4.38
CA GLY A 100 -19.45 -7.20 4.34
C GLY A 100 -20.11 -7.22 2.97
N LEU A 101 -21.05 -8.10 2.73
CA LEU A 101 -21.65 -8.34 1.42
C LEU A 101 -22.35 -7.11 0.83
N GLN A 102 -22.85 -6.24 1.69
CA GLN A 102 -23.49 -4.97 1.31
C GLN A 102 -22.76 -3.74 1.86
N GLY A 103 -21.55 -3.93 2.43
CA GLY A 103 -20.80 -2.86 3.10
C GLY A 103 -21.51 -2.34 4.36
N GLU A 104 -22.18 -3.25 5.10
CA GLU A 104 -23.00 -2.94 6.26
C GLU A 104 -22.18 -2.63 7.52
N ASN A 105 -20.94 -3.11 7.59
CA ASN A 105 -20.02 -2.82 8.69
C ASN A 105 -19.10 -1.67 8.34
N ARG A 106 -18.73 -0.84 9.32
CA ARG A 106 -17.95 0.37 9.05
C ARG A 106 -17.02 0.74 10.20
N VAL A 107 -15.90 1.34 9.88
CA VAL A 107 -14.99 1.97 10.83
C VAL A 107 -14.37 3.22 10.21
N THR A 108 -14.25 4.29 10.97
CA THR A 108 -13.52 5.48 10.53
C THR A 108 -12.09 5.41 11.02
N LEU A 109 -11.14 5.54 10.10
CA LEU A 109 -9.71 5.58 10.35
C LEU A 109 -9.17 6.95 10.01
N HIS A 110 -8.15 7.35 10.76
CA HIS A 110 -7.52 8.65 10.67
C HIS A 110 -6.05 8.53 10.30
N GLU A 111 -5.44 9.65 10.02
CA GLU A 111 -4.04 9.73 9.65
C GLU A 111 -3.12 8.95 10.60
N GLY A 112 -2.32 8.08 10.02
CA GLY A 112 -1.42 7.18 10.72
C GLY A 112 -2.03 5.84 11.15
N ASP A 113 -3.35 5.66 11.09
CA ASP A 113 -3.97 4.35 11.34
C ASP A 113 -3.66 3.38 10.21
N VAL A 114 -3.59 2.10 10.56
CA VAL A 114 -3.35 1.00 9.63
C VAL A 114 -4.40 -0.08 9.83
N VAL A 115 -4.93 -0.62 8.75
CA VAL A 115 -5.82 -1.79 8.77
C VAL A 115 -5.36 -2.82 7.75
N SER A 116 -5.34 -4.10 8.13
CA SER A 116 -5.18 -5.23 7.22
C SER A 116 -6.54 -5.85 6.96
N ILE A 117 -6.99 -5.83 5.72
CA ILE A 117 -8.25 -6.45 5.34
C ILE A 117 -8.00 -7.90 4.96
N PRO A 118 -8.66 -8.86 5.62
CA PRO A 118 -8.52 -10.27 5.25
C PRO A 118 -8.98 -10.55 3.82
N THR A 119 -8.42 -11.60 3.22
CA THR A 119 -8.92 -12.18 1.96
C THR A 119 -10.36 -12.67 2.12
N HIS A 120 -11.07 -12.86 1.03
CA HIS A 120 -12.48 -13.30 1.02
C HIS A 120 -13.46 -12.41 1.80
N CYS A 121 -13.09 -11.14 2.00
CA CYS A 121 -13.91 -10.13 2.64
C CYS A 121 -14.17 -8.99 1.66
N PHE A 122 -15.42 -8.75 1.28
CA PHE A 122 -15.77 -7.56 0.51
C PHE A 122 -15.54 -6.30 1.33
N ARG A 123 -14.83 -5.31 0.73
CA ARG A 123 -14.52 -4.04 1.36
C ARG A 123 -14.52 -2.91 0.35
N GLY A 124 -14.64 -1.73 0.88
CA GLY A 124 -14.47 -0.47 0.18
C GLY A 124 -14.05 0.62 1.15
N PHE A 125 -13.79 1.80 0.65
CA PHE A 125 -13.44 2.95 1.48
C PHE A 125 -13.93 4.25 0.88
N GLU A 126 -14.24 5.21 1.73
CA GLU A 126 -14.72 6.54 1.37
C GLU A 126 -13.92 7.60 2.13
N ASN A 127 -13.50 8.67 1.46
CA ASN A 127 -12.97 9.84 2.16
C ASN A 127 -14.11 10.59 2.85
N VAL A 128 -14.15 10.51 4.17
CA VAL A 128 -15.13 11.20 5.04
C VAL A 128 -14.58 12.49 5.64
N GLY A 129 -13.34 12.84 5.32
CA GLY A 129 -12.71 14.11 5.69
C GLY A 129 -13.28 15.29 4.91
N ALA A 130 -12.87 16.51 5.30
CA ALA A 130 -13.27 17.75 4.65
C ALA A 130 -12.39 18.10 3.43
N ASP A 131 -11.18 17.57 3.37
CA ASP A 131 -10.17 17.84 2.36
C ASP A 131 -9.84 16.59 1.54
N TYR A 132 -8.96 16.75 0.53
CA TYR A 132 -8.46 15.61 -0.23
C TYR A 132 -7.74 14.63 0.68
N GLY A 133 -8.21 13.38 0.69
CA GLY A 133 -7.61 12.31 1.45
C GLY A 133 -6.68 11.45 0.59
N PHE A 134 -5.67 10.85 1.23
CA PHE A 134 -4.72 9.96 0.58
C PHE A 134 -4.35 8.79 1.47
N LEU A 135 -4.40 7.59 0.92
CA LEU A 135 -3.95 6.38 1.59
C LEU A 135 -3.02 5.57 0.70
N PHE A 136 -2.05 4.90 1.28
CA PHE A 136 -1.25 3.87 0.61
C PHE A 136 -1.89 2.51 0.82
N THR A 137 -1.74 1.64 -0.19
CA THR A 137 -2.16 0.23 -0.11
C THR A 137 -0.96 -0.67 -0.28
N VAL A 138 -0.91 -1.77 0.46
CA VAL A 138 0.02 -2.88 0.24
C VAL A 138 -0.79 -4.13 -0.05
N LEU A 139 -0.49 -4.79 -1.16
CA LEU A 139 -1.09 -6.06 -1.56
C LEU A 139 -0.02 -7.15 -1.50
N GLY A 140 -0.31 -8.27 -0.85
CA GLY A 140 0.62 -9.40 -0.77
C GLY A 140 0.88 -10.05 -2.13
N GLY A 141 2.10 -10.58 -2.33
CA GLY A 141 2.51 -11.24 -3.55
C GLY A 141 2.84 -10.30 -4.71
N ASP A 142 3.56 -10.82 -5.69
CA ASP A 142 3.84 -10.11 -6.96
C ASP A 142 2.67 -10.23 -7.94
N ASP A 143 1.94 -11.36 -7.90
CA ASP A 143 0.65 -11.56 -8.57
C ASP A 143 -0.47 -11.40 -7.54
N THR A 144 -1.30 -10.39 -7.72
CA THR A 144 -2.40 -10.06 -6.81
C THR A 144 -3.73 -10.72 -7.18
N GLY A 145 -3.79 -11.40 -8.33
CA GLY A 145 -5.00 -12.07 -8.85
C GLY A 145 -6.12 -11.14 -9.32
N GLY A 146 -5.93 -9.81 -9.23
CA GLY A 146 -6.93 -8.83 -9.70
C GLY A 146 -7.96 -8.40 -8.66
N VAL A 147 -9.06 -7.84 -9.16
CA VAL A 147 -10.21 -7.36 -8.36
C VAL A 147 -11.43 -8.20 -8.66
N GLU A 148 -12.14 -8.58 -7.62
CA GLU A 148 -13.46 -9.16 -7.72
C GLU A 148 -14.50 -8.18 -7.15
N TRP A 149 -15.34 -7.66 -8.01
CA TRP A 149 -16.35 -6.67 -7.66
C TRP A 149 -17.64 -7.30 -7.14
N ALA A 150 -18.24 -6.68 -6.15
CA ALA A 150 -19.58 -7.06 -5.74
C ALA A 150 -20.59 -6.88 -6.90
N PRO A 151 -21.63 -7.75 -7.03
CA PRO A 151 -22.56 -7.72 -8.17
C PRO A 151 -23.19 -6.36 -8.46
N GLN A 152 -23.57 -5.62 -7.43
CA GLN A 152 -24.15 -4.28 -7.55
C GLN A 152 -23.20 -3.24 -8.16
N VAL A 153 -21.89 -3.47 -8.12
CA VAL A 153 -20.89 -2.57 -8.75
C VAL A 153 -20.91 -2.75 -10.26
N PHE A 154 -21.03 -3.98 -10.76
CA PHE A 154 -21.19 -4.25 -12.19
C PHE A 154 -22.47 -3.61 -12.74
N GLU A 155 -23.60 -3.76 -12.01
CA GLU A 155 -24.88 -3.16 -12.39
C GLU A 155 -24.80 -1.62 -12.47
N ALA A 156 -24.18 -1.00 -11.45
CA ALA A 156 -23.97 0.44 -11.42
C ALA A 156 -23.02 0.91 -12.55
N ALA A 157 -21.96 0.18 -12.83
CA ALA A 157 -21.01 0.50 -13.90
C ALA A 157 -21.70 0.41 -15.27
N GLU A 158 -22.47 -0.63 -15.56
CA GLU A 158 -23.18 -0.82 -16.81
C GLU A 158 -24.22 0.30 -17.04
N ALA A 159 -24.97 0.69 -16.00
CA ALA A 159 -25.88 1.84 -16.06
C ALA A 159 -25.17 3.15 -16.44
N HIS A 160 -23.87 3.26 -16.18
CA HIS A 160 -23.02 4.40 -16.51
C HIS A 160 -22.15 4.19 -17.76
N GLY A 161 -22.35 3.06 -18.48
CA GLY A 161 -21.72 2.77 -19.76
C GLY A 161 -20.38 2.08 -19.69
N LEU A 162 -19.97 1.58 -18.53
CA LEU A 162 -18.76 0.78 -18.36
C LEU A 162 -19.08 -0.71 -18.22
N VAL A 163 -18.28 -1.53 -18.89
CA VAL A 163 -18.28 -2.99 -18.75
C VAL A 163 -16.85 -3.49 -18.57
N LEU A 164 -16.68 -4.59 -17.85
CA LEU A 164 -15.39 -5.25 -17.72
C LEU A 164 -15.32 -6.42 -18.68
N LEU A 165 -14.30 -6.44 -19.53
CA LEU A 165 -14.06 -7.47 -20.53
C LEU A 165 -12.85 -8.32 -20.15
N GLU A 166 -12.92 -9.64 -20.37
CA GLU A 166 -11.85 -10.59 -20.00
C GLU A 166 -10.49 -10.24 -20.64
N GLU A 167 -10.49 -9.80 -21.91
CA GLU A 167 -9.25 -9.53 -22.65
C GLU A 167 -8.90 -8.05 -22.78
N HIS A 168 -9.81 -7.15 -22.42
CA HIS A 168 -9.68 -5.71 -22.68
C HIS A 168 -9.79 -4.83 -21.45
N GLY A 169 -10.02 -5.42 -20.26
CA GLY A 169 -10.22 -4.65 -19.02
C GLY A 169 -11.48 -3.76 -19.09
N VAL A 170 -11.40 -2.59 -18.50
CA VAL A 170 -12.50 -1.61 -18.48
C VAL A 170 -12.78 -1.08 -19.89
N TRP A 171 -14.04 -1.17 -20.31
CA TRP A 171 -14.49 -0.75 -21.62
C TRP A 171 -15.67 0.22 -21.55
N ASP A 172 -15.50 1.39 -22.19
CA ASP A 172 -16.54 2.41 -22.25
C ASP A 172 -17.41 2.23 -23.50
N THR A 173 -18.62 1.71 -23.28
CA THR A 173 -19.60 1.47 -24.36
C THR A 173 -20.24 2.74 -24.93
N LYS A 174 -20.08 3.89 -24.23
CA LYS A 174 -20.53 5.19 -24.73
C LYS A 174 -19.54 5.82 -25.71
N GLN A 175 -18.27 5.44 -25.64
CA GLN A 175 -17.22 5.96 -26.52
C GLN A 175 -16.99 5.07 -27.75
N LYS A 176 -17.11 3.75 -27.60
CA LYS A 176 -16.81 2.79 -28.67
C LYS A 176 -17.69 1.53 -28.55
N PRO A 177 -18.07 0.92 -29.69
CA PRO A 177 -18.84 -0.32 -29.67
C PRO A 177 -18.01 -1.45 -29.05
N LEU A 178 -18.69 -2.48 -28.51
CA LEU A 178 -18.03 -3.67 -28.03
C LEU A 178 -17.25 -4.37 -29.16
N PRO A 179 -16.04 -4.89 -28.88
CA PRO A 179 -15.30 -5.69 -29.85
C PRO A 179 -16.10 -6.94 -30.23
N GLU A 180 -15.96 -7.37 -31.47
CA GLU A 180 -16.60 -8.61 -31.95
C GLU A 180 -16.10 -9.83 -31.12
N GLY A 181 -17.02 -10.63 -30.59
CA GLY A 181 -16.70 -11.77 -29.74
C GLY A 181 -16.21 -11.47 -28.34
N ALA A 182 -16.22 -10.19 -27.91
CA ALA A 182 -15.77 -9.80 -26.56
C ALA A 182 -16.59 -10.51 -25.48
N LYS A 183 -15.90 -11.07 -24.49
CA LYS A 183 -16.51 -11.70 -23.33
C LYS A 183 -16.46 -10.75 -22.14
N ARG A 184 -17.60 -10.62 -21.45
CA ARG A 184 -17.68 -9.90 -20.19
C ARG A 184 -17.18 -10.76 -19.04
N VAL A 185 -16.49 -10.16 -18.10
CA VAL A 185 -16.15 -10.81 -16.83
C VAL A 185 -17.45 -11.23 -16.13
N LYS A 186 -17.48 -12.47 -15.65
CA LYS A 186 -18.65 -13.04 -14.99
C LYS A 186 -18.86 -12.37 -13.63
N THR A 187 -20.08 -11.94 -13.38
CA THR A 187 -20.51 -11.47 -12.07
C THR A 187 -20.81 -12.68 -11.15
N LEU A 188 -20.51 -12.55 -9.86
CA LEU A 188 -20.87 -13.55 -8.87
C LEU A 188 -22.39 -13.75 -8.81
N THR A 189 -22.79 -15.00 -8.61
CA THR A 189 -24.16 -15.33 -8.25
C THR A 189 -24.38 -15.05 -6.75
N LEU A 190 -25.64 -14.92 -6.33
CA LEU A 190 -25.97 -14.76 -4.90
C LEU A 190 -25.46 -15.91 -4.02
N GLU A 191 -25.38 -17.13 -4.58
CA GLU A 191 -24.84 -18.29 -3.88
C GLU A 191 -23.33 -18.20 -3.71
N GLU A 192 -22.60 -17.79 -4.76
CA GLU A 192 -21.15 -17.54 -4.70
C GLU A 192 -20.84 -16.38 -3.74
N GLU A 193 -21.60 -15.27 -3.79
CA GLU A 193 -21.43 -14.12 -2.89
C GLU A 193 -21.64 -14.50 -1.42
N ALA A 194 -22.65 -15.33 -1.13
CA ALA A 194 -22.92 -15.78 0.24
C ALA A 194 -21.82 -16.67 0.84
N GLY A 195 -20.87 -17.15 0.03
CA GLY A 195 -19.69 -17.91 0.47
C GLY A 195 -18.56 -17.03 1.01
N TYR A 196 -18.65 -15.70 0.88
CA TYR A 196 -17.62 -14.78 1.38
C TYR A 196 -17.74 -14.54 2.89
N ASP A 197 -16.60 -14.25 3.50
CA ASP A 197 -16.53 -13.99 4.93
C ASP A 197 -17.14 -12.63 5.29
N ASN A 198 -17.97 -12.61 6.31
CA ASN A 198 -18.51 -11.39 6.90
C ASN A 198 -17.99 -11.22 8.32
N TYR A 199 -16.87 -10.50 8.45
CA TYR A 199 -16.22 -10.23 9.73
C TYR A 199 -17.08 -9.32 10.60
N SER A 200 -17.28 -9.71 11.86
CA SER A 200 -17.89 -8.83 12.86
C SER A 200 -17.00 -7.62 13.15
N GLN A 201 -17.58 -6.57 13.74
CA GLN A 201 -16.84 -5.40 14.22
C GLN A 201 -15.69 -5.79 15.17
N ALA A 202 -15.90 -6.78 16.05
CA ALA A 202 -14.89 -7.23 17.00
C ALA A 202 -13.73 -8.00 16.34
N GLU A 203 -13.99 -8.72 15.27
CA GLU A 203 -12.97 -9.41 14.49
C GLU A 203 -12.15 -8.41 13.66
N MET A 204 -12.83 -7.49 12.97
CA MET A 204 -12.13 -6.46 12.19
C MET A 204 -11.32 -5.52 13.09
N ALA A 205 -11.78 -5.23 14.31
CA ALA A 205 -11.01 -4.40 15.26
C ALA A 205 -9.63 -4.99 15.60
N ARG A 206 -9.43 -6.32 15.49
CA ARG A 206 -8.13 -6.96 15.68
C ARG A 206 -7.19 -6.79 14.47
N GLN A 207 -7.75 -6.36 13.35
CA GLN A 207 -7.03 -6.07 12.10
C GLN A 207 -6.66 -4.58 11.99
N ILE A 208 -6.85 -3.80 13.06
CA ILE A 208 -6.60 -2.36 13.06
C ILE A 208 -5.54 -2.01 14.11
N CYS A 209 -4.56 -1.23 13.68
CA CYS A 209 -3.60 -0.58 14.55
C CYS A 209 -3.83 0.93 14.53
N TYR A 210 -4.47 1.45 15.58
CA TYR A 210 -4.71 2.88 15.73
C TYR A 210 -3.44 3.63 16.10
N ALA A 211 -3.22 4.78 15.48
CA ALA A 211 -2.05 5.62 15.72
C ALA A 211 -1.86 5.99 17.20
N GLY A 212 -2.96 6.25 17.90
CA GLY A 212 -2.95 6.59 19.32
C GLY A 212 -2.82 5.41 20.28
N GLN A 213 -2.80 4.17 19.78
CA GLN A 213 -2.78 2.94 20.60
C GLN A 213 -1.59 2.03 20.27
N ARG A 214 -0.60 2.56 19.57
CA ARG A 214 0.61 1.79 19.21
C ARG A 214 1.44 1.47 20.44
N HIS A 215 1.95 0.25 20.47
CA HIS A 215 2.92 -0.17 21.48
C HIS A 215 4.29 -0.35 20.82
N PRO A 216 5.35 0.27 21.38
CA PRO A 216 6.70 0.09 20.88
C PRO A 216 7.09 -1.37 20.82
N ALA A 217 7.73 -1.79 19.74
CA ALA A 217 8.34 -3.09 19.66
C ALA A 217 9.47 -3.19 20.70
N SER A 218 9.50 -4.28 21.45
CA SER A 218 10.54 -4.54 22.44
C SER A 218 11.42 -5.69 21.98
N GLY A 219 12.74 -5.49 22.00
CA GLY A 219 13.72 -6.52 21.63
C GLY A 219 13.75 -6.85 20.12
N HIS A 220 13.24 -5.97 19.27
CA HIS A 220 13.38 -6.15 17.84
C HIS A 220 14.85 -5.99 17.42
N PRO A 221 15.41 -6.89 16.58
CA PRO A 221 16.84 -6.88 16.22
C PRO A 221 17.35 -5.55 15.65
N LEU A 222 16.52 -4.81 14.96
CA LEU A 222 16.86 -3.49 14.40
C LEU A 222 17.22 -2.47 15.50
N GLN A 223 16.69 -2.62 16.72
CA GLN A 223 16.97 -1.71 17.83
C GLN A 223 18.42 -1.78 18.35
N ALA A 224 19.17 -2.83 18.02
CA ALA A 224 20.58 -2.92 18.36
C ALA A 224 21.46 -1.85 17.69
N GLY A 225 20.98 -1.23 16.60
CA GLY A 225 21.66 -0.15 15.87
C GLY A 225 21.01 1.22 16.05
N ASP A 226 20.14 1.38 17.04
CA ASP A 226 19.51 2.68 17.33
C ASP A 226 20.56 3.72 17.67
N PHE A 227 20.38 4.93 17.18
CA PHE A 227 21.07 6.11 17.68
C PHE A 227 20.09 7.28 17.80
N GLY A 228 20.34 8.15 18.77
CA GLY A 228 19.43 9.24 19.07
C GLY A 228 18.02 8.77 19.47
N PRO A 229 17.03 9.67 19.49
CA PRO A 229 15.69 9.36 19.93
C PRO A 229 14.85 8.76 18.83
N ILE A 230 14.81 7.43 18.76
CA ILE A 230 13.99 6.65 17.82
C ILE A 230 13.16 5.59 18.54
N GLN A 231 11.99 5.29 17.98
CA GLN A 231 11.05 4.27 18.43
C GLN A 231 10.59 3.44 17.24
N LEU A 232 10.58 2.12 17.41
CA LEU A 232 10.08 1.16 16.42
C LEU A 232 8.73 0.60 16.85
N TYR A 233 7.82 0.47 15.87
CA TYR A 233 6.53 -0.21 16.04
C TYR A 233 6.42 -1.30 14.97
N ALA A 234 6.15 -2.54 15.39
CA ALA A 234 5.79 -3.61 14.48
C ALA A 234 4.27 -3.54 14.24
N MET A 235 3.90 -3.11 13.05
CA MET A 235 2.49 -2.92 12.68
C MET A 235 1.87 -4.24 12.24
N ILE A 236 2.54 -4.93 11.28
CA ILE A 236 2.14 -6.23 10.75
C ILE A 236 3.38 -7.13 10.70
N ALA A 237 3.30 -8.29 11.29
CA ALA A 237 4.29 -9.35 11.20
C ALA A 237 3.68 -10.68 11.66
N SER A 238 4.33 -11.79 11.36
CA SER A 238 3.88 -13.12 11.82
C SER A 238 3.84 -13.26 13.33
N GLN A 239 4.69 -12.51 14.04
CA GLN A 239 4.79 -12.52 15.51
C GLN A 239 5.12 -11.14 16.06
N ASN A 240 4.72 -10.87 17.31
CA ASN A 240 5.07 -9.67 18.07
C ASN A 240 4.73 -8.34 17.36
N ALA A 241 3.63 -8.31 16.62
CA ALA A 241 3.11 -7.13 15.95
C ALA A 241 1.72 -6.77 16.47
N ALA A 242 1.29 -5.53 16.19
CA ALA A 242 -0.05 -5.07 16.53
C ALA A 242 -1.13 -5.86 15.79
N ILE A 243 -0.87 -6.18 14.53
CA ILE A 243 -1.71 -7.03 13.68
C ILE A 243 -0.87 -8.27 13.34
N PRO A 244 -1.17 -9.43 13.93
CA PRO A 244 -0.49 -10.67 13.56
C PRO A 244 -0.98 -11.13 12.18
N GLY A 245 -0.05 -11.34 11.24
CA GLY A 245 -0.37 -11.77 9.89
C GLY A 245 0.84 -12.37 9.18
N GLY A 246 0.57 -13.18 8.15
CA GLY A 246 1.55 -13.76 7.23
C GLY A 246 1.17 -13.42 5.80
N ASP A 247 1.28 -12.13 5.44
CA ASP A 247 0.76 -11.58 4.17
C ASP A 247 1.84 -11.53 3.08
N GLY A 248 3.01 -12.17 3.33
CA GLY A 248 4.17 -12.14 2.45
C GLY A 248 5.05 -10.91 2.65
N PHE A 249 4.75 -10.07 3.63
CA PHE A 249 5.55 -8.90 3.99
C PHE A 249 5.40 -8.53 5.47
N VAL A 250 6.36 -7.80 5.98
CA VAL A 250 6.32 -7.15 7.30
C VAL A 250 6.14 -5.65 7.12
N LEU A 251 5.29 -5.04 7.94
CA LEU A 251 5.12 -3.58 8.01
C LEU A 251 5.63 -3.06 9.35
N LEU A 252 6.65 -2.22 9.30
CA LEU A 252 7.19 -1.51 10.44
C LEU A 252 6.90 -0.01 10.33
N LEU A 253 6.82 0.67 11.47
CA LEU A 253 6.81 2.12 11.55
C LEU A 253 7.96 2.59 12.45
N HIS A 254 8.74 3.52 11.94
CA HIS A 254 9.82 4.20 12.64
C HIS A 254 9.36 5.61 13.00
N GLU A 255 9.38 5.92 14.29
CA GLU A 255 9.11 7.25 14.80
C GLU A 255 10.40 7.81 15.40
N ALA A 256 10.91 8.92 14.88
CA ALA A 256 12.12 9.52 15.39
C ALA A 256 11.98 11.03 15.60
N LYS A 257 12.62 11.56 16.65
CA LYS A 257 12.93 12.98 16.72
C LYS A 257 14.13 13.30 15.83
N PRO A 258 14.41 14.58 15.54
CA PRO A 258 15.59 14.96 14.78
C PRO A 258 16.86 14.30 15.31
N SER A 259 17.70 13.82 14.41
CA SER A 259 18.94 13.06 14.67
C SER A 259 18.75 11.66 15.26
N GLY A 260 17.52 11.13 15.32
CA GLY A 260 17.27 9.74 15.65
C GLY A 260 17.27 8.87 14.41
N GLY A 261 17.78 7.64 14.51
CA GLY A 261 17.86 6.75 13.35
C GLY A 261 18.51 5.40 13.66
N TYR A 262 18.95 4.73 12.60
CA TYR A 262 19.62 3.43 12.67
C TYR A 262 20.97 3.50 11.98
N GLN A 263 21.96 2.84 12.59
CA GLN A 263 23.30 2.64 12.03
C GLN A 263 23.24 1.90 10.69
N ALA A 264 24.33 1.98 9.94
CA ALA A 264 24.46 1.30 8.67
C ALA A 264 24.35 -0.22 8.83
N HIS A 265 23.44 -0.82 8.09
CA HIS A 265 23.20 -2.26 8.12
C HIS A 265 22.76 -2.78 6.76
N THR A 266 22.87 -4.08 6.57
CA THR A 266 22.30 -4.81 5.43
C THR A 266 21.30 -5.84 5.89
N ARG A 267 20.39 -6.23 4.99
CA ARG A 267 19.50 -7.39 5.12
C ARG A 267 19.28 -8.03 3.76
N PRO A 268 18.98 -9.33 3.66
CA PRO A 268 18.75 -10.01 2.39
C PRO A 268 17.43 -9.57 1.70
N GLU A 269 16.44 -9.13 2.49
CA GLU A 269 15.13 -8.75 2.00
C GLU A 269 15.14 -7.40 1.27
N LYS A 270 14.24 -7.23 0.31
CA LYS A 270 13.89 -5.93 -0.25
C LYS A 270 13.06 -5.15 0.75
N GLU A 271 13.26 -3.84 0.76
CA GLU A 271 12.56 -2.93 1.66
C GLU A 271 12.06 -1.71 0.89
N VAL A 272 10.83 -1.31 1.13
CA VAL A 272 10.29 -0.06 0.58
C VAL A 272 9.99 0.88 1.74
N LEU A 273 10.65 2.03 1.72
CA LEU A 273 10.45 3.10 2.69
C LEU A 273 9.39 4.06 2.18
N ILE A 274 8.39 4.39 3.01
CA ILE A 274 7.35 5.37 2.73
C ILE A 274 7.43 6.46 3.78
N CYS A 275 7.83 7.67 3.39
CA CYS A 275 7.90 8.79 4.32
C CYS A 275 6.49 9.30 4.64
N HIS A 276 5.97 8.91 5.80
CA HIS A 276 4.64 9.33 6.21
C HIS A 276 4.63 10.80 6.66
N ARG A 277 5.61 11.20 7.48
CA ARG A 277 5.79 12.59 7.91
C ARG A 277 7.25 12.94 8.14
N GLY A 278 7.55 14.22 8.04
CA GLY A 278 8.88 14.78 8.32
C GLY A 278 9.84 14.60 7.16
N GLN A 279 11.11 14.52 7.49
CA GLN A 279 12.20 14.34 6.53
C GLN A 279 13.15 13.25 7.02
N TRP A 280 13.46 12.30 6.13
CA TRP A 280 14.34 11.20 6.43
C TRP A 280 15.48 11.14 5.42
N GLN A 281 16.70 11.08 5.94
CA GLN A 281 17.88 10.80 5.14
C GLN A 281 18.10 9.31 5.08
N VAL A 282 18.34 8.82 3.86
CA VAL A 282 18.72 7.44 3.58
C VAL A 282 20.07 7.44 2.90
N ASP A 283 21.09 7.02 3.63
CA ASP A 283 22.40 6.73 3.03
C ASP A 283 22.41 5.28 2.59
N TRP A 284 22.90 5.02 1.40
CA TRP A 284 23.02 3.66 0.86
C TRP A 284 24.44 3.40 0.33
N SER A 285 24.86 2.14 0.40
CA SER A 285 26.10 1.71 -0.26
C SER A 285 26.01 0.25 -0.71
N ALA A 286 26.61 -0.05 -1.85
CA ALA A 286 26.74 -1.38 -2.42
C ALA A 286 27.89 -1.41 -3.43
N GLU A 287 28.72 -2.47 -3.42
CA GLU A 287 29.74 -2.74 -4.46
C GLU A 287 30.65 -1.55 -4.78
N GLY A 288 31.06 -0.79 -3.76
CA GLY A 288 31.94 0.39 -3.92
C GLY A 288 31.24 1.66 -4.42
N GLN A 289 29.93 1.60 -4.63
CA GLN A 289 29.08 2.74 -4.92
C GLN A 289 28.33 3.17 -3.65
N SER A 290 28.02 4.45 -3.54
CA SER A 290 27.25 4.99 -2.43
C SER A 290 26.48 6.23 -2.86
N GLY A 291 25.48 6.57 -2.06
CA GLY A 291 24.71 7.78 -2.29
C GLY A 291 23.79 8.10 -1.11
N ARG A 292 23.09 9.21 -1.24
CA ARG A 292 22.23 9.75 -0.22
C ARG A 292 20.97 10.33 -0.85
N PHE A 293 19.83 10.00 -0.26
CA PHE A 293 18.56 10.64 -0.59
C PHE A 293 17.90 11.19 0.67
N THR A 294 17.25 12.33 0.53
CA THR A 294 16.33 12.83 1.56
C THR A 294 14.92 12.61 1.09
N LEU A 295 14.16 11.82 1.85
CA LEU A 295 12.73 11.59 1.65
C LEU A 295 11.95 12.68 2.37
N LYS A 296 10.92 13.19 1.71
CA LYS A 296 9.92 14.12 2.27
C LYS A 296 8.59 13.39 2.37
N THR A 297 7.64 13.96 3.09
CA THR A 297 6.28 13.43 3.24
C THR A 297 5.69 13.00 1.90
N GLY A 298 5.24 11.77 1.82
CA GLY A 298 4.69 11.12 0.62
C GLY A 298 5.72 10.50 -0.34
N ASP A 299 7.03 10.72 -0.15
CA ASP A 299 8.06 10.08 -0.98
C ASP A 299 8.24 8.60 -0.63
N ILE A 300 8.60 7.81 -1.63
CA ILE A 300 8.82 6.37 -1.53
C ILE A 300 10.21 6.03 -2.07
N PHE A 301 10.91 5.14 -1.37
CA PHE A 301 12.21 4.65 -1.82
C PHE A 301 12.31 3.13 -1.68
N SER A 302 12.54 2.46 -2.81
CA SER A 302 12.77 1.01 -2.86
C SER A 302 14.25 0.69 -2.67
N LEU A 303 14.57 -0.02 -1.61
CA LEU A 303 15.90 -0.52 -1.29
C LEU A 303 16.03 -2.01 -1.69
N PRO A 304 16.94 -2.35 -2.60
CA PRO A 304 17.24 -3.74 -2.93
C PRO A 304 17.79 -4.51 -1.71
N GLY A 305 17.58 -5.81 -1.70
CA GLY A 305 18.23 -6.68 -0.71
C GLY A 305 19.75 -6.57 -0.78
N LYS A 306 20.42 -6.74 0.36
CA LYS A 306 21.89 -6.66 0.53
C LYS A 306 22.53 -5.29 0.28
N VAL A 307 21.77 -4.29 -0.15
CA VAL A 307 22.26 -2.89 -0.17
C VAL A 307 22.30 -2.39 1.26
N SER A 308 23.45 -1.80 1.66
CA SER A 308 23.57 -1.15 2.97
C SER A 308 22.67 0.07 3.05
N ARG A 309 22.09 0.28 4.23
CA ARG A 309 21.26 1.45 4.53
C ARG A 309 21.53 1.99 5.92
N ARG A 310 21.61 3.31 6.03
CA ARG A 310 21.58 4.08 7.27
C ARG A 310 20.39 5.04 7.17
N LEU A 311 19.57 5.07 8.20
CA LEU A 311 18.36 5.91 8.24
C LEU A 311 18.51 6.95 9.33
N GLU A 312 18.14 8.20 9.04
CA GLU A 312 18.17 9.30 10.02
C GLU A 312 17.03 10.28 9.79
N CYS A 313 16.33 10.64 10.83
CA CYS A 313 15.38 11.75 10.82
C CYS A 313 16.14 13.07 10.82
N VAL A 314 16.09 13.83 9.73
CA VAL A 314 16.87 15.07 9.52
C VAL A 314 16.01 16.34 9.51
N GLY A 315 14.69 16.19 9.61
CA GLY A 315 13.77 17.33 9.72
C GLY A 315 13.91 18.07 11.05
N SER A 316 13.22 19.20 11.16
CA SER A 316 13.12 19.97 12.43
C SER A 316 12.08 19.41 13.39
N GLU A 317 11.21 18.54 12.90
CA GLU A 317 10.11 17.94 13.64
C GLU A 317 10.26 16.42 13.70
N LYS A 318 9.41 15.79 14.50
CA LYS A 318 9.30 14.33 14.57
C LYS A 318 8.94 13.76 13.20
N GLY A 319 9.69 12.75 12.78
CA GLY A 319 9.46 12.02 11.54
C GLY A 319 8.81 10.65 11.76
N TYR A 320 8.00 10.24 10.80
CA TYR A 320 7.38 8.91 10.73
C TYR A 320 7.69 8.28 9.38
N LEU A 321 8.29 7.09 9.40
CA LEU A 321 8.71 6.36 8.21
C LEU A 321 8.16 4.94 8.29
N PHE A 322 7.36 4.52 7.31
CA PHE A 322 6.98 3.12 7.17
C PHE A 322 8.04 2.35 6.39
N SER A 323 8.30 1.11 6.80
CA SER A 323 9.06 0.12 6.03
C SER A 323 8.17 -1.06 5.70
N VAL A 324 7.98 -1.34 4.41
CA VAL A 324 7.39 -2.58 3.91
C VAL A 324 8.54 -3.48 3.48
N ILE A 325 8.66 -4.66 4.09
CA ILE A 325 9.81 -5.55 3.91
C ILE A 325 9.30 -6.91 3.45
N SER A 326 9.90 -7.47 2.39
CA SER A 326 9.48 -8.74 1.81
C SER A 326 9.67 -9.93 2.76
N GLY A 327 8.71 -10.85 2.77
CA GLY A 327 8.70 -12.06 3.60
C GLY A 327 8.00 -11.88 4.95
N ASP A 328 7.55 -12.99 5.52
CA ASP A 328 6.81 -13.00 6.80
C ASP A 328 7.72 -13.04 8.02
N ALA A 329 8.99 -13.41 7.83
CA ALA A 329 10.01 -13.46 8.87
C ALA A 329 11.26 -12.75 8.35
N LEU A 330 11.74 -11.77 9.12
CA LEU A 330 12.90 -10.97 8.74
C LEU A 330 14.19 -11.64 9.24
N ALA A 331 15.24 -11.59 8.40
CA ALA A 331 16.59 -11.88 8.88
C ALA A 331 17.06 -10.75 9.80
N ASP A 332 17.91 -11.11 10.77
CA ASP A 332 18.57 -10.12 11.60
C ASP A 332 19.42 -9.17 10.75
N PRO A 333 19.38 -7.86 11.03
CA PRO A 333 20.23 -6.92 10.32
C PRO A 333 21.70 -7.22 10.58
N GLN A 334 22.50 -7.18 9.52
CA GLN A 334 23.95 -7.28 9.62
C GLN A 334 24.52 -5.86 9.72
N TRP A 335 24.97 -5.50 10.90
CA TRP A 335 25.55 -4.19 11.18
C TRP A 335 26.92 -4.04 10.51
N LEU A 336 27.16 -2.88 9.92
CA LEU A 336 28.46 -2.55 9.34
C LEU A 336 29.29 -1.77 10.35
N SER A 337 30.55 -2.16 10.54
CA SER A 337 31.51 -1.34 11.29
C SER A 337 31.76 -0.04 10.54
N GLU A 338 31.80 1.07 11.28
CA GLU A 338 32.19 2.39 10.77
C GLU A 338 33.57 2.40 10.12
#